data_e6a7aaf68240c1f8445269fe60249676
#
_entry.id   e6a7aaf68240c1f8445269fe60249676
#
_cell.length_a   1.000
_cell.length_b   1.000
_cell.length_c   1.000
_cell.angle_alpha   90.00
_cell.angle_beta   90.00
_cell.angle_gamma   90.00
#
_symmetry.space_group_name_H-M   'P 1'
#
loop_
_entity.id
_entity.type
_entity.pdbx_description
1 polymer ?
#
loop_
_entity_poly.entity_id
_entity_poly.type
_entity_poly.pdbx_seq_one_letter_code
_entity_poly.pdbx_strand_id
1 'polypeptide(L)'
;MRKNVKQQLALRVLSTAALMAMVSSIATAAFADTYDLNKGSVTVETKEDGFTYVTQLDNTQTDGYARNDKDDILHDYQDKTGVTITSGGEKTSNTITVETAKDQTTDVTLQDVHIETESSWNNTGSAPIEIKGDGDTNLELNGDNTVLSGDSHHAAIEKADKNGHGTLTIKDDLNDDNSTPKDKDENGNAAGGDTGTLLAGGYGNGAGIGGGSSDLADTSNITIKGGKVTARGGCEDGAGIGGGTYGKAKKHPH
;
A
#
# COMPACT_ATOMS: atom_id res chain seq x y z
N MET A 1 -35.02 52.52 -12.12
CA MET A 1 -34.64 51.69 -10.96
C MET A 1 -34.47 50.18 -11.23
N ARG A 2 -35.11 49.55 -12.21
CA ARG A 2 -35.03 48.10 -12.46
C ARG A 2 -33.74 47.61 -13.15
N LYS A 3 -32.93 48.44 -13.80
CA LYS A 3 -31.68 48.05 -14.47
C LYS A 3 -30.52 47.79 -13.50
N ASN A 4 -30.43 48.51 -12.40
CA ASN A 4 -29.32 48.39 -11.45
C ASN A 4 -29.36 47.10 -10.59
N VAL A 5 -30.57 46.56 -10.35
CA VAL A 5 -30.73 45.34 -9.55
C VAL A 5 -30.24 44.10 -10.34
N LYS A 6 -30.52 44.06 -11.65
CA LYS A 6 -30.06 42.94 -12.49
C LYS A 6 -28.54 42.94 -12.69
N GLN A 7 -27.91 44.11 -12.78
CA GLN A 7 -26.45 44.21 -12.88
C GLN A 7 -25.76 43.85 -11.56
N GLN A 8 -26.32 44.24 -10.40
CA GLN A 8 -25.78 43.87 -9.12
C GLN A 8 -25.96 42.35 -8.81
N LEU A 9 -27.07 41.77 -9.29
CA LEU A 9 -27.28 40.32 -9.15
C LEU A 9 -26.31 39.51 -10.02
N ALA A 10 -26.08 39.95 -11.25
CA ALA A 10 -25.12 39.33 -12.16
C ALA A 10 -23.67 39.44 -11.64
N LEU A 11 -23.31 40.59 -11.05
CA LEU A 11 -21.97 40.79 -10.49
C LEU A 11 -21.73 39.92 -9.23
N ARG A 12 -22.78 39.74 -8.40
CA ARG A 12 -22.69 38.85 -7.21
C ARG A 12 -22.63 37.39 -7.59
N VAL A 13 -23.33 36.93 -8.62
CA VAL A 13 -23.26 35.57 -9.12
C VAL A 13 -21.91 35.30 -9.78
N LEU A 14 -21.36 36.29 -10.52
CA LEU A 14 -20.02 36.14 -11.11
C LEU A 14 -18.91 36.10 -10.05
N SER A 15 -19.02 36.89 -8.97
CA SER A 15 -18.03 36.92 -7.90
C SER A 15 -18.05 35.62 -7.06
N THR A 16 -19.23 35.03 -6.80
CA THR A 16 -19.33 33.74 -6.13
C THR A 16 -18.85 32.58 -6.99
N ALA A 17 -19.15 32.60 -8.30
CA ALA A 17 -18.64 31.60 -9.23
C ALA A 17 -17.11 31.70 -9.41
N ALA A 18 -16.57 32.93 -9.50
CA ALA A 18 -15.13 33.13 -9.55
C ALA A 18 -14.42 32.76 -8.25
N LEU A 19 -15.04 32.98 -7.08
CA LEU A 19 -14.50 32.57 -5.79
C LEU A 19 -14.50 31.04 -5.62
N MET A 20 -15.56 30.36 -6.08
CA MET A 20 -15.60 28.90 -6.10
C MET A 20 -14.60 28.30 -7.11
N ALA A 21 -14.40 28.96 -8.26
CA ALA A 21 -13.39 28.54 -9.23
C ALA A 21 -11.95 28.77 -8.73
N MET A 22 -11.71 29.81 -7.91
CA MET A 22 -10.39 30.02 -7.29
C MET A 22 -10.12 29.06 -6.11
N VAL A 23 -11.13 28.60 -5.40
CA VAL A 23 -10.96 27.61 -4.33
C VAL A 23 -10.74 26.21 -4.89
N SER A 24 -11.25 25.91 -6.10
CA SER A 24 -11.01 24.65 -6.78
C SER A 24 -9.67 24.55 -7.52
N SER A 25 -8.90 25.65 -7.60
CA SER A 25 -7.60 25.68 -8.31
C SER A 25 -6.38 25.82 -7.38
N ILE A 26 -6.58 25.86 -6.07
CA ILE A 26 -5.51 25.52 -5.14
C ILE A 26 -5.60 24.00 -4.92
N ALA A 27 -5.30 23.22 -5.96
CA ALA A 27 -4.68 21.94 -5.75
C ALA A 27 -3.33 22.28 -5.12
N THR A 28 -3.27 22.42 -3.80
CA THR A 28 -2.05 22.08 -3.10
C THR A 28 -1.71 20.70 -3.64
N ALA A 29 -0.53 20.53 -4.23
CA ALA A 29 0.03 19.22 -4.40
C ALA A 29 -0.02 18.65 -2.98
N ALA A 30 -1.03 17.84 -2.70
CA ALA A 30 -1.10 17.11 -1.47
C ALA A 30 0.03 16.11 -1.61
N PHE A 31 1.14 16.38 -0.93
CA PHE A 31 2.20 15.40 -0.80
C PHE A 31 1.57 14.20 -0.11
N ALA A 32 1.77 13.02 -0.66
CA ALA A 32 1.40 11.78 0.01
C ALA A 32 2.03 11.81 1.41
N ASP A 33 1.23 11.60 2.45
CA ASP A 33 1.77 11.56 3.81
C ASP A 33 2.74 10.38 3.94
N THR A 34 3.87 10.63 4.59
CA THR A 34 4.93 9.64 4.77
C THR A 34 4.90 9.07 6.18
N TYR A 35 4.77 7.75 6.26
CA TYR A 35 4.73 6.99 7.51
C TYR A 35 6.02 6.20 7.70
N ASP A 36 6.67 6.40 8.84
CA ASP A 36 7.95 5.79 9.19
C ASP A 36 7.73 4.51 10.00
N LEU A 37 8.02 3.35 9.37
CA LEU A 37 7.88 2.03 10.01
C LEU A 37 8.76 1.86 11.27
N ASN A 38 9.80 2.67 11.46
CA ASN A 38 10.60 2.58 12.70
C ASN A 38 9.80 3.03 13.92
N LYS A 39 8.70 3.77 13.74
CA LYS A 39 7.80 4.19 14.82
C LYS A 39 6.77 3.13 15.17
N GLY A 40 6.40 2.27 14.24
CA GLY A 40 5.40 1.21 14.46
C GLY A 40 4.80 0.69 13.17
N SER A 41 4.02 -0.38 13.29
CA SER A 41 3.29 -0.96 12.17
C SER A 41 2.23 -0.01 11.62
N VAL A 42 1.99 -0.07 10.31
CA VAL A 42 1.08 0.81 9.58
C VAL A 42 -0.08 0.01 9.01
N THR A 43 -1.30 0.48 9.23
CA THR A 43 -2.51 -0.02 8.56
C THR A 43 -3.07 1.07 7.66
N VAL A 44 -3.28 0.72 6.39
CA VAL A 44 -3.89 1.59 5.36
C VAL A 44 -5.22 0.97 4.97
N GLU A 45 -6.32 1.65 5.22
CA GLU A 45 -7.67 1.16 4.95
C GLU A 45 -8.41 2.12 4.01
N THR A 46 -8.76 1.67 2.81
CA THR A 46 -9.68 2.42 1.94
C THR A 46 -11.08 1.85 2.08
N LYS A 47 -12.00 2.68 2.62
CA LYS A 47 -13.38 2.30 2.92
C LYS A 47 -14.32 2.49 1.73
N GLU A 48 -15.56 2.00 1.86
CA GLU A 48 -16.60 2.13 0.84
C GLU A 48 -16.94 3.58 0.49
N ASP A 49 -16.62 4.54 1.37
CA ASP A 49 -16.80 5.98 1.13
C ASP A 49 -15.73 6.57 0.18
N GLY A 50 -14.75 5.76 -0.24
CA GLY A 50 -13.65 6.15 -1.14
C GLY A 50 -12.56 6.98 -0.46
N PHE A 51 -12.53 7.01 0.88
CA PHE A 51 -11.45 7.63 1.63
C PHE A 51 -10.47 6.59 2.15
N THR A 52 -9.19 6.96 2.15
CA THR A 52 -8.13 6.16 2.74
C THR A 52 -7.81 6.67 4.14
N TYR A 53 -7.81 5.76 5.08
CA TYR A 53 -7.50 6.00 6.49
C TYR A 53 -6.18 5.31 6.81
N VAL A 54 -5.29 5.99 7.51
CA VAL A 54 -4.01 5.41 7.92
C VAL A 54 -3.91 5.43 9.43
N THR A 55 -3.60 4.27 9.99
CA THR A 55 -3.37 4.09 11.42
C THR A 55 -1.96 3.59 11.63
N GLN A 56 -1.20 4.25 12.48
CA GLN A 56 0.13 3.82 12.89
C GLN A 56 0.21 3.71 14.41
N LEU A 57 0.64 2.55 14.90
CA LEU A 57 0.92 2.35 16.33
C LEU A 57 2.32 2.90 16.64
N ASP A 58 2.43 3.83 17.60
CA ASP A 58 3.73 4.34 18.04
C ASP A 58 4.36 3.42 19.08
N ASN A 59 5.31 2.61 18.66
CA ASN A 59 6.06 1.72 19.54
C ASN A 59 7.21 2.44 20.28
N THR A 60 7.45 3.72 20.01
CA THR A 60 8.56 4.50 20.61
C THR A 60 8.21 5.11 21.96
N GLN A 61 6.94 5.11 22.34
CA GLN A 61 6.48 5.62 23.63
C GLN A 61 6.88 4.66 24.76
N THR A 62 7.88 5.07 25.55
CA THR A 62 8.45 4.28 26.66
C THR A 62 8.09 4.87 28.04
N ASP A 63 6.95 5.52 28.17
CA ASP A 63 6.55 6.22 29.39
C ASP A 63 6.13 5.33 30.57
N GLY A 64 6.23 4.00 30.42
CA GLY A 64 6.07 3.05 31.51
C GLY A 64 4.63 2.86 32.01
N TYR A 65 3.66 3.47 31.36
CA TYR A 65 2.24 3.25 31.65
C TYR A 65 1.69 2.08 30.81
N ALA A 66 0.77 1.32 31.41
CA ALA A 66 0.07 0.27 30.67
C ALA A 66 -0.65 0.90 29.46
N ARG A 67 -0.30 0.47 28.25
CA ARG A 67 -0.89 0.94 27.01
C ARG A 67 -2.39 0.76 27.04
N ASN A 68 -3.12 1.85 26.90
CA ASN A 68 -4.52 1.82 26.52
C ASN A 68 -4.56 1.90 25.00
N ASP A 69 -5.01 0.86 24.31
CA ASP A 69 -5.06 0.69 22.85
C ASP A 69 -5.68 1.87 22.06
N LYS A 70 -6.09 2.93 22.73
CA LYS A 70 -6.71 4.12 22.12
C LYS A 70 -5.81 5.35 22.09
N ASP A 71 -4.73 5.38 22.86
CA ASP A 71 -3.86 6.56 22.98
C ASP A 71 -2.58 6.45 22.13
N ASP A 72 -2.30 5.25 21.61
CA ASP A 72 -1.11 4.94 20.81
C ASP A 72 -1.35 5.06 19.28
N ILE A 73 -2.50 5.56 18.87
CA ILE A 73 -2.84 5.78 17.45
C ILE A 73 -2.33 7.16 17.06
N LEU A 74 -1.22 7.22 16.29
CA LEU A 74 -0.64 8.51 15.90
C LEU A 74 -1.53 9.30 14.94
N HIS A 75 -2.30 8.65 14.08
CA HIS A 75 -3.24 9.34 13.18
C HIS A 75 -4.27 8.40 12.58
N ASP A 76 -5.52 8.81 12.61
CA ASP A 76 -6.59 8.36 11.74
C ASP A 76 -6.79 9.47 10.69
N TYR A 77 -6.05 9.39 9.57
CA TYR A 77 -6.02 10.45 8.57
C TYR A 77 -6.73 10.02 7.29
N GLN A 78 -7.54 10.92 6.73
CA GLN A 78 -8.16 10.74 5.42
C GLN A 78 -7.21 11.25 4.33
N ASP A 79 -6.58 10.36 3.58
CA ASP A 79 -5.79 10.71 2.41
C ASP A 79 -6.53 10.33 1.11
N LYS A 80 -6.39 11.18 0.11
CA LYS A 80 -6.90 10.95 -1.26
C LYS A 80 -5.79 10.84 -2.29
N THR A 81 -4.54 11.02 -1.89
CA THR A 81 -3.40 11.19 -2.80
C THR A 81 -2.43 10.02 -2.80
N GLY A 82 -2.74 8.98 -2.04
CA GLY A 82 -1.85 7.85 -1.80
C GLY A 82 -1.03 8.00 -0.53
N VAL A 83 -0.43 6.92 -0.10
CA VAL A 83 0.29 6.80 1.16
C VAL A 83 1.72 6.37 0.86
N THR A 84 2.72 7.10 1.38
CA THR A 84 4.11 6.69 1.31
C THR A 84 4.54 6.07 2.63
N ILE A 85 5.13 4.87 2.58
CA ILE A 85 5.64 4.14 3.75
C ILE A 85 7.13 3.93 3.56
N THR A 86 7.92 4.23 4.59
CA THR A 86 9.38 4.09 4.56
C THR A 86 9.90 3.52 5.88
N SER A 87 11.08 2.90 5.84
CA SER A 87 11.90 2.66 7.03
C SER A 87 13.26 3.37 6.90
N GLY A 88 13.44 4.17 5.83
CA GLY A 88 14.73 4.81 5.51
C GLY A 88 15.85 3.78 5.24
N GLY A 89 15.49 2.57 4.81
CA GLY A 89 16.42 1.44 4.64
C GLY A 89 16.81 0.74 5.94
N GLU A 90 16.38 1.23 7.09
CA GLU A 90 16.63 0.60 8.38
C GLU A 90 15.75 -0.65 8.55
N LYS A 91 16.35 -1.71 9.10
CA LYS A 91 15.64 -2.96 9.35
C LYS A 91 14.63 -2.82 10.49
N THR A 92 13.40 -3.21 10.25
CA THR A 92 12.33 -3.24 11.26
C THR A 92 11.56 -4.56 11.20
N SER A 93 10.92 -4.95 12.31
CA SER A 93 9.93 -6.03 12.35
C SER A 93 8.48 -5.51 12.29
N ASN A 94 8.29 -4.21 12.22
CA ASN A 94 6.97 -3.61 12.04
C ASN A 94 6.42 -3.94 10.64
N THR A 95 5.11 -4.10 10.56
CA THR A 95 4.41 -4.64 9.39
C THR A 95 3.52 -3.60 8.73
N ILE A 96 3.12 -3.89 7.50
CA ILE A 96 2.16 -3.10 6.74
C ILE A 96 0.92 -3.95 6.49
N THR A 97 -0.27 -3.42 6.80
CA THR A 97 -1.54 -4.00 6.39
C THR A 97 -2.25 -3.02 5.46
N VAL A 98 -2.67 -3.48 4.28
CA VAL A 98 -3.50 -2.70 3.35
C VAL A 98 -4.83 -3.41 3.21
N GLU A 99 -5.92 -2.70 3.52
CA GLU A 99 -7.29 -3.22 3.38
C GLU A 99 -8.08 -2.31 2.43
N THR A 100 -8.57 -2.88 1.33
CA THR A 100 -9.29 -2.13 0.31
C THR A 100 -10.71 -2.64 0.18
N ALA A 101 -11.69 -1.75 0.40
CA ALA A 101 -13.08 -2.08 0.22
C ALA A 101 -13.40 -2.39 -1.25
N LYS A 102 -14.45 -3.17 -1.47
CA LYS A 102 -14.91 -3.53 -2.81
C LYS A 102 -15.14 -2.29 -3.68
N ASP A 103 -14.78 -2.39 -4.96
CA ASP A 103 -14.91 -1.33 -5.97
C ASP A 103 -14.07 -0.06 -5.65
N GLN A 104 -13.12 -0.16 -4.70
CA GLN A 104 -12.16 0.90 -4.36
C GLN A 104 -10.74 0.51 -4.79
N THR A 105 -9.85 1.50 -4.80
CA THR A 105 -8.43 1.32 -5.07
C THR A 105 -7.60 2.01 -4.00
N THR A 106 -6.61 1.31 -3.47
CA THR A 106 -5.62 1.86 -2.52
C THR A 106 -4.27 1.95 -3.21
N ASP A 107 -3.70 3.16 -3.25
CA ASP A 107 -2.34 3.40 -3.74
C ASP A 107 -1.37 3.56 -2.55
N VAL A 108 -0.33 2.72 -2.50
CA VAL A 108 0.71 2.74 -1.48
C VAL A 108 2.07 2.76 -2.15
N THR A 109 2.91 3.72 -1.78
CA THR A 109 4.32 3.76 -2.19
C THR A 109 5.20 3.15 -1.11
N LEU A 110 6.02 2.18 -1.47
CA LEU A 110 7.10 1.66 -0.65
C LEU A 110 8.38 2.41 -1.01
N GLN A 111 8.94 3.14 -0.05
CA GLN A 111 10.15 3.94 -0.26
C GLN A 111 11.25 3.51 0.72
N ASP A 112 12.30 2.85 0.22
CA ASP A 112 13.41 2.37 1.03
C ASP A 112 12.92 1.57 2.27
N VAL A 113 12.01 0.63 2.03
CA VAL A 113 11.41 -0.21 3.08
C VAL A 113 12.28 -1.43 3.34
N HIS A 114 12.63 -1.70 4.61
CA HIS A 114 13.31 -2.92 5.01
C HIS A 114 12.58 -3.61 6.17
N ILE A 115 11.73 -4.58 5.85
CA ILE A 115 10.99 -5.38 6.84
C ILE A 115 11.58 -6.79 6.89
N GLU A 116 11.92 -7.23 8.11
CA GLU A 116 12.21 -8.63 8.42
C GLU A 116 11.43 -9.01 9.69
N THR A 117 10.39 -9.80 9.56
CA THR A 117 9.62 -10.27 10.72
C THR A 117 10.37 -11.35 11.46
N GLU A 118 10.02 -11.55 12.73
CA GLU A 118 10.69 -12.55 13.58
C GLU A 118 10.42 -13.98 13.10
N SER A 119 11.41 -14.88 13.31
CA SER A 119 11.29 -16.29 12.95
C SER A 119 10.25 -16.99 13.81
N SER A 120 9.24 -17.59 13.18
CA SER A 120 8.20 -18.38 13.81
C SER A 120 7.86 -19.64 12.99
N TRP A 121 7.76 -20.76 13.67
CA TRP A 121 7.31 -22.04 13.08
C TRP A 121 5.88 -22.41 13.52
N ASN A 122 5.25 -21.60 14.37
CA ASN A 122 4.00 -21.94 15.04
C ASN A 122 2.79 -21.16 14.51
N ASN A 123 2.88 -20.49 13.36
CA ASN A 123 1.81 -19.62 12.82
C ASN A 123 1.32 -18.58 13.84
N THR A 124 2.26 -17.98 14.56
CA THR A 124 1.98 -16.92 15.55
C THR A 124 2.45 -15.55 15.08
N GLY A 125 3.11 -15.49 13.92
CA GLY A 125 3.59 -14.29 13.29
C GLY A 125 2.53 -13.65 12.38
N SER A 126 2.98 -12.67 11.62
CA SER A 126 2.19 -11.97 10.60
C SER A 126 3.01 -11.85 9.33
N ALA A 127 2.34 -11.71 8.20
CA ALA A 127 3.01 -11.32 6.97
C ALA A 127 3.65 -9.94 7.14
N PRO A 128 4.87 -9.72 6.62
CA PRO A 128 5.48 -8.39 6.58
C PRO A 128 4.60 -7.34 5.91
N ILE A 129 4.02 -7.70 4.76
CA ILE A 129 2.97 -6.90 4.09
C ILE A 129 1.77 -7.79 3.84
N GLU A 130 0.60 -7.39 4.36
CA GLU A 130 -0.66 -8.11 4.20
C GLU A 130 -1.64 -7.27 3.39
N ILE A 131 -2.15 -7.82 2.28
CA ILE A 131 -3.12 -7.20 1.39
C ILE A 131 -4.48 -7.88 1.59
N LYS A 132 -5.48 -7.13 1.99
CA LYS A 132 -6.84 -7.59 2.34
C LYS A 132 -7.91 -6.87 1.57
N GLY A 133 -9.11 -7.45 1.59
CA GLY A 133 -10.33 -6.88 1.04
C GLY A 133 -10.56 -7.22 -0.42
N ASP A 134 -11.72 -6.84 -0.92
CA ASP A 134 -12.21 -7.18 -2.26
C ASP A 134 -11.87 -6.10 -3.31
N GLY A 135 -11.22 -5.01 -2.92
CA GLY A 135 -10.80 -3.91 -3.80
C GLY A 135 -9.37 -4.06 -4.33
N ASP A 136 -8.95 -3.12 -5.14
CA ASP A 136 -7.66 -3.14 -5.81
C ASP A 136 -6.58 -2.45 -4.97
N THR A 137 -5.38 -3.02 -4.93
CA THR A 137 -4.21 -2.42 -4.27
C THR A 137 -3.09 -2.24 -5.27
N ASN A 138 -2.56 -1.04 -5.37
CA ASN A 138 -1.35 -0.71 -6.12
C ASN A 138 -0.20 -0.47 -5.15
N LEU A 139 0.91 -1.20 -5.33
CA LEU A 139 2.17 -0.95 -4.66
C LEU A 139 3.14 -0.30 -5.64
N GLU A 140 3.43 0.97 -5.44
CA GLU A 140 4.47 1.70 -6.16
C GLU A 140 5.82 1.44 -5.48
N LEU A 141 6.85 1.16 -6.27
CA LEU A 141 8.20 0.92 -5.78
C LEU A 141 9.05 2.17 -5.95
N ASN A 142 9.64 2.66 -4.87
CA ASN A 142 10.62 3.74 -4.89
C ASN A 142 11.85 3.33 -4.07
N GLY A 143 13.06 3.56 -4.60
CA GLY A 143 14.29 3.12 -3.96
C GLY A 143 14.44 1.61 -3.80
N ASP A 144 15.13 1.17 -2.76
CA ASP A 144 15.46 -0.23 -2.50
C ASP A 144 14.57 -0.82 -1.41
N ASN A 145 13.66 -1.72 -1.79
CA ASN A 145 12.72 -2.34 -0.86
C ASN A 145 13.06 -3.80 -0.60
N THR A 146 13.16 -4.18 0.67
CA THR A 146 13.40 -5.55 1.13
C THR A 146 12.29 -5.97 2.09
N VAL A 147 11.62 -7.07 1.80
CA VAL A 147 10.48 -7.58 2.58
C VAL A 147 10.67 -9.08 2.78
N LEU A 148 11.02 -9.47 4.00
CA LEU A 148 11.33 -10.86 4.34
C LEU A 148 10.39 -11.37 5.44
N SER A 149 9.68 -12.46 5.16
CA SER A 149 8.90 -13.16 6.17
C SER A 149 9.83 -14.02 7.02
N GLY A 150 9.68 -13.95 8.34
CA GLY A 150 10.26 -14.89 9.29
C GLY A 150 9.26 -15.96 9.73
N ASP A 151 7.97 -15.84 9.43
CA ASP A 151 6.97 -16.84 9.76
C ASP A 151 6.81 -17.87 8.64
N SER A 152 6.87 -19.16 9.03
CA SER A 152 6.80 -20.28 8.06
C SER A 152 5.45 -20.43 7.37
N HIS A 153 4.42 -19.73 7.82
CA HIS A 153 3.07 -19.83 7.29
C HIS A 153 2.66 -18.63 6.44
N HIS A 154 3.44 -17.55 6.48
CA HIS A 154 3.10 -16.29 5.80
C HIS A 154 4.03 -16.00 4.63
N ALA A 155 3.46 -15.44 3.55
CA ALA A 155 4.23 -14.86 2.46
C ALA A 155 4.90 -13.55 2.91
N ALA A 156 5.93 -13.09 2.19
CA ALA A 156 6.51 -11.78 2.46
C ALA A 156 5.53 -10.65 2.08
N ILE A 157 4.91 -10.75 0.92
CA ILE A 157 3.74 -9.94 0.55
C ILE A 157 2.57 -10.90 0.38
N GLU A 158 1.70 -10.94 1.38
CA GLU A 158 0.60 -11.88 1.44
C GLU A 158 -0.69 -11.26 0.96
N LYS A 159 -1.29 -11.87 -0.06
CA LYS A 159 -2.63 -11.54 -0.50
C LYS A 159 -3.64 -12.41 0.26
N ALA A 160 -4.16 -11.88 1.37
CA ALA A 160 -4.99 -12.59 2.34
C ALA A 160 -6.49 -12.62 1.98
N ASP A 161 -6.85 -12.32 0.74
CA ASP A 161 -8.22 -12.30 0.29
C ASP A 161 -8.75 -13.72 0.01
N LYS A 162 -9.74 -14.14 0.78
CA LYS A 162 -10.37 -15.46 0.64
C LYS A 162 -11.33 -15.56 -0.55
N ASN A 163 -11.79 -14.44 -1.07
CA ASN A 163 -12.83 -14.38 -2.10
C ASN A 163 -12.24 -14.20 -3.51
N GLY A 164 -10.99 -13.77 -3.62
CA GLY A 164 -10.26 -13.67 -4.89
C GLY A 164 -10.72 -12.55 -5.81
N HIS A 165 -11.35 -11.49 -5.28
CA HIS A 165 -11.89 -10.41 -6.10
C HIS A 165 -10.93 -9.24 -6.26
N GLY A 166 -10.16 -8.87 -5.24
CA GLY A 166 -9.22 -7.77 -5.30
C GLY A 166 -7.99 -8.07 -6.14
N THR A 167 -7.38 -7.06 -6.72
CA THR A 167 -6.11 -7.18 -7.46
C THR A 167 -4.95 -6.62 -6.66
N LEU A 168 -3.77 -7.19 -6.84
CA LEU A 168 -2.50 -6.62 -6.40
C LEU A 168 -1.69 -6.25 -7.62
N THR A 169 -1.42 -4.98 -7.81
CA THR A 169 -0.52 -4.49 -8.87
C THR A 169 0.74 -3.91 -8.24
N ILE A 170 1.89 -4.46 -8.61
CA ILE A 170 3.20 -3.90 -8.26
C ILE A 170 3.71 -3.13 -9.47
N LYS A 171 4.10 -1.87 -9.28
CA LYS A 171 4.47 -0.95 -10.34
C LYS A 171 5.63 -0.04 -9.94
N ASP A 172 6.18 0.65 -10.90
CA ASP A 172 7.26 1.64 -10.76
C ASP A 172 7.07 2.67 -11.87
N ASP A 173 5.99 3.46 -11.76
CA ASP A 173 5.56 4.42 -12.78
C ASP A 173 5.62 5.89 -12.31
N LEU A 174 6.02 6.14 -11.05
CA LEU A 174 6.27 7.46 -10.52
C LEU A 174 7.77 7.77 -10.43
N ASN A 175 8.12 9.05 -10.52
CA ASN A 175 9.47 9.52 -10.21
C ASN A 175 9.76 9.36 -8.70
N ASP A 176 11.04 9.36 -8.34
CA ASP A 176 11.51 9.08 -6.97
C ASP A 176 10.98 10.07 -5.92
N ASP A 177 10.48 11.23 -6.35
CA ASP A 177 9.79 12.19 -5.49
C ASP A 177 8.28 11.91 -5.34
N ASN A 178 7.79 10.83 -5.95
CA ASN A 178 6.37 10.41 -5.97
C ASN A 178 5.39 11.48 -6.49
N SER A 179 5.88 12.52 -7.14
CA SER A 179 5.08 13.69 -7.52
C SER A 179 4.55 13.63 -8.94
N THR A 180 5.27 12.97 -9.83
CA THR A 180 4.94 12.92 -11.25
C THR A 180 5.17 11.53 -11.83
N PRO A 181 4.37 11.12 -12.83
CA PRO A 181 4.64 9.90 -13.57
C PRO A 181 6.01 9.96 -14.26
N LYS A 182 6.72 8.84 -14.32
CA LYS A 182 7.94 8.70 -15.12
C LYS A 182 7.62 8.96 -16.59
N ASP A 183 8.56 9.59 -17.29
CA ASP A 183 8.48 9.69 -18.74
C ASP A 183 8.35 8.30 -19.36
N LYS A 184 7.66 8.21 -20.47
CA LYS A 184 7.51 6.95 -21.18
C LYS A 184 8.46 6.90 -22.37
N ASP A 185 9.10 5.75 -22.56
CA ASP A 185 9.88 5.47 -23.76
C ASP A 185 8.96 5.31 -25.01
N GLU A 186 9.55 5.13 -26.16
CA GLU A 186 8.84 4.95 -27.44
C GLU A 186 7.92 3.70 -27.45
N ASN A 187 8.10 2.77 -26.51
CA ASN A 187 7.27 1.56 -26.34
C ASN A 187 6.21 1.74 -25.25
N GLY A 188 6.14 2.91 -24.59
CA GLY A 188 5.17 3.22 -23.53
C GLY A 188 5.55 2.70 -22.15
N ASN A 189 6.80 2.24 -21.95
CA ASN A 189 7.30 1.85 -20.64
C ASN A 189 7.83 3.07 -19.90
N ALA A 190 7.80 3.04 -18.56
CA ALA A 190 8.39 4.09 -17.75
C ALA A 190 9.89 4.24 -18.05
N ALA A 191 10.31 5.46 -18.33
CA ALA A 191 11.69 5.81 -18.69
C ALA A 191 12.13 6.98 -17.80
N GLY A 192 13.31 6.87 -17.23
CA GLY A 192 13.90 7.91 -16.38
C GLY A 192 13.70 7.63 -14.87
N GLY A 193 14.46 8.35 -14.05
CA GLY A 193 14.58 8.08 -12.62
C GLY A 193 15.31 6.77 -12.29
N ASP A 194 15.55 6.54 -11.01
CA ASP A 194 16.09 5.27 -10.54
C ASP A 194 14.97 4.20 -10.58
N THR A 195 15.34 2.96 -10.93
CA THR A 195 14.38 1.86 -10.94
C THR A 195 14.14 1.39 -9.52
N GLY A 196 12.90 1.49 -9.05
CA GLY A 196 12.51 0.92 -7.77
C GLY A 196 12.73 -0.58 -7.73
N THR A 197 13.28 -1.08 -6.63
CA THR A 197 13.58 -2.50 -6.45
C THR A 197 12.71 -3.12 -5.37
N LEU A 198 12.44 -4.43 -5.48
CA LEU A 198 11.77 -5.22 -4.47
C LEU A 198 12.42 -6.60 -4.35
N LEU A 199 12.94 -6.90 -3.16
CA LEU A 199 13.26 -8.26 -2.75
C LEU A 199 12.18 -8.75 -1.79
N ALA A 200 11.34 -9.68 -2.23
CA ALA A 200 10.32 -10.34 -1.41
C ALA A 200 10.71 -11.80 -1.15
N GLY A 201 10.93 -12.17 0.11
CA GLY A 201 11.34 -13.51 0.51
C GLY A 201 10.38 -14.15 1.51
N GLY A 202 9.76 -15.28 1.14
CA GLY A 202 9.00 -16.13 2.06
C GLY A 202 9.94 -16.94 2.97
N TYR A 203 9.40 -17.46 4.06
CA TYR A 203 10.08 -18.38 4.96
C TYR A 203 9.28 -19.68 5.07
N GLY A 204 9.95 -20.81 5.27
CA GLY A 204 9.29 -22.12 5.39
C GLY A 204 8.38 -22.41 4.20
N ASN A 205 7.09 -22.45 4.45
CA ASN A 205 6.02 -22.76 3.49
C ASN A 205 5.44 -21.55 2.75
N GLY A 206 5.82 -20.33 3.12
CA GLY A 206 5.27 -19.11 2.56
C GLY A 206 5.81 -18.77 1.17
N ALA A 207 5.03 -18.14 0.32
CA ALA A 207 5.49 -17.57 -0.94
C ALA A 207 6.32 -16.29 -0.72
N GLY A 208 7.07 -15.86 -1.73
CA GLY A 208 7.63 -14.51 -1.75
C GLY A 208 6.52 -13.47 -1.90
N ILE A 209 5.68 -13.64 -2.92
CA ILE A 209 4.51 -12.80 -3.18
C ILE A 209 3.32 -13.70 -3.46
N GLY A 210 2.23 -13.55 -2.71
CA GLY A 210 1.00 -14.31 -2.95
C GLY A 210 0.45 -14.98 -1.70
N GLY A 211 0.43 -16.30 -1.63
CA GLY A 211 -0.19 -17.03 -0.54
C GLY A 211 0.75 -17.45 0.58
N GLY A 212 0.23 -17.45 1.79
CA GLY A 212 0.81 -18.20 2.90
C GLY A 212 0.59 -19.71 2.74
N SER A 213 0.96 -20.50 3.76
CA SER A 213 0.70 -21.95 3.77
C SER A 213 -0.80 -22.24 3.92
N SER A 214 -1.24 -23.36 3.33
CA SER A 214 -2.64 -23.82 3.41
C SER A 214 -3.67 -22.91 2.69
N ASP A 215 -4.93 -23.02 3.05
CA ASP A 215 -6.05 -22.34 2.39
C ASP A 215 -6.15 -20.84 2.72
N LEU A 216 -5.11 -20.22 3.23
CA LEU A 216 -5.19 -18.89 3.87
C LEU A 216 -5.07 -17.71 2.90
N ALA A 217 -4.63 -17.92 1.67
CA ALA A 217 -4.40 -16.79 0.79
C ALA A 217 -4.70 -17.10 -0.68
N ASP A 218 -5.26 -16.12 -1.35
CA ASP A 218 -5.49 -16.15 -2.79
C ASP A 218 -4.22 -15.75 -3.56
N THR A 219 -3.89 -16.53 -4.56
CA THR A 219 -2.73 -16.29 -5.43
C THR A 219 -3.13 -15.74 -6.79
N SER A 220 -4.41 -15.44 -6.96
CA SER A 220 -4.93 -14.87 -8.22
C SER A 220 -4.79 -13.36 -8.26
N ASN A 221 -4.93 -12.79 -9.45
CA ASN A 221 -4.99 -11.33 -9.67
C ASN A 221 -3.75 -10.57 -9.14
N ILE A 222 -2.56 -11.15 -9.30
CA ILE A 222 -1.28 -10.47 -9.02
C ILE A 222 -0.65 -10.06 -10.36
N THR A 223 -0.34 -8.79 -10.50
CA THR A 223 0.25 -8.21 -11.71
C THR A 223 1.50 -7.42 -11.36
N ILE A 224 2.58 -7.61 -12.10
CA ILE A 224 3.80 -6.79 -12.00
C ILE A 224 3.91 -5.97 -13.29
N LYS A 225 3.86 -4.65 -13.16
CA LYS A 225 3.91 -3.70 -14.30
C LYS A 225 5.23 -2.95 -14.39
N GLY A 226 6.05 -2.94 -13.33
CA GLY A 226 7.30 -2.19 -13.31
C GLY A 226 8.21 -2.60 -12.14
N GLY A 227 9.38 -1.93 -12.07
CA GLY A 227 10.39 -2.16 -11.06
C GLY A 227 11.23 -3.42 -11.29
N LYS A 228 12.27 -3.57 -10.49
CA LYS A 228 13.09 -4.79 -10.47
C LYS A 228 12.63 -5.68 -9.31
N VAL A 229 11.76 -6.62 -9.58
CA VAL A 229 11.17 -7.50 -8.57
C VAL A 229 11.93 -8.84 -8.52
N THR A 230 12.39 -9.21 -7.33
CA THR A 230 12.94 -10.53 -7.00
C THR A 230 12.07 -11.16 -5.93
N ALA A 231 11.32 -12.20 -6.30
CA ALA A 231 10.48 -12.94 -5.37
C ALA A 231 11.04 -14.35 -5.14
N ARG A 232 11.20 -14.75 -3.88
CA ARG A 232 11.72 -16.06 -3.46
C ARG A 232 10.72 -16.70 -2.51
N GLY A 233 10.32 -17.94 -2.79
CA GLY A 233 9.56 -18.75 -1.85
C GLY A 233 10.43 -19.24 -0.71
N GLY A 234 9.80 -19.66 0.38
CA GLY A 234 10.45 -20.28 1.50
C GLY A 234 11.04 -21.66 1.14
N CYS A 235 11.84 -22.22 2.04
CA CYS A 235 12.62 -23.43 1.79
C CYS A 235 11.80 -24.73 1.72
N GLU A 236 10.52 -24.71 2.06
CA GLU A 236 9.61 -25.87 2.08
C GLU A 236 8.51 -25.75 1.02
N ASP A 237 8.93 -25.59 -0.27
CA ASP A 237 8.06 -25.59 -1.45
C ASP A 237 7.16 -24.35 -1.64
N GLY A 238 7.44 -23.23 -0.99
CA GLY A 238 6.80 -21.95 -1.29
C GLY A 238 7.16 -21.45 -2.70
N ALA A 239 6.20 -20.89 -3.44
CA ALA A 239 6.47 -20.28 -4.74
C ALA A 239 7.17 -18.92 -4.58
N GLY A 240 7.99 -18.52 -5.56
CA GLY A 240 8.46 -17.13 -5.63
C GLY A 240 7.27 -16.18 -5.74
N ILE A 241 6.41 -16.40 -6.73
CA ILE A 241 5.12 -15.71 -6.90
C ILE A 241 4.05 -16.79 -7.05
N GLY A 242 3.02 -16.78 -6.21
CA GLY A 242 1.96 -17.78 -6.22
C GLY A 242 1.59 -18.27 -4.83
N GLY A 243 1.24 -19.55 -4.72
CA GLY A 243 0.85 -20.17 -3.44
C GLY A 243 2.03 -20.54 -2.56
N GLY A 244 1.81 -20.56 -1.26
CA GLY A 244 2.64 -21.32 -0.34
C GLY A 244 2.36 -22.84 -0.46
N THR A 245 3.04 -23.63 0.34
CA THR A 245 2.86 -25.09 0.38
C THR A 245 1.40 -25.43 0.72
N TYR A 246 0.80 -26.35 -0.04
CA TYR A 246 -0.62 -26.71 0.02
C TYR A 246 -1.61 -25.61 -0.38
N GLY A 247 -1.16 -24.44 -0.84
CA GLY A 247 -2.01 -23.41 -1.40
C GLY A 247 -2.66 -23.86 -2.70
N LYS A 248 -3.99 -23.78 -2.81
CA LYS A 248 -4.72 -24.11 -4.04
C LYS A 248 -4.86 -22.84 -4.88
N ALA A 249 -4.23 -22.82 -6.06
CA ALA A 249 -4.57 -21.85 -7.08
C ALA A 249 -6.05 -22.03 -7.48
N LYS A 250 -6.92 -21.07 -7.18
CA LYS A 250 -8.30 -21.10 -7.70
C LYS A 250 -8.26 -20.91 -9.23
N LYS A 251 -8.77 -21.92 -9.96
CA LYS A 251 -9.09 -21.72 -11.38
C LYS A 251 -10.29 -20.78 -11.44
N HIS A 252 -10.14 -19.65 -12.12
CA HIS A 252 -11.29 -18.86 -12.56
C HIS A 252 -12.15 -19.72 -13.49
N PRO A 253 -13.47 -19.84 -13.28
CA PRO A 253 -14.36 -20.35 -14.32
C PRO A 253 -14.36 -19.36 -15.49
N HIS A 254 -14.10 -19.89 -16.68
CA HIS A 254 -14.23 -19.18 -17.96
C HIS A 254 -15.68 -18.78 -18.23
#